data_056e67c0863d611673e48dd815ad6596
#
_entry.id   056e67c0863d611673e48dd815ad6596
#
_cell.length_a   1.000
_cell.length_b   1.000
_cell.length_c   1.000
_cell.angle_alpha   90.00
_cell.angle_beta   90.00
_cell.angle_gamma   90.00
#
_symmetry.space_group_name_H-M   'P 1'
#
loop_
_entity.id
_entity.type
_entity.pdbx_description
1 polymer ?
#
loop_
_entity_poly.entity_id
_entity_poly.type
_entity_poly.pdbx_seq_one_letter_code
_entity_poly.pdbx_strand_id
1 'polypeptide(L)'
;MKFNRIFLIVCDSMGIGNAKDAKKYNDFGANTVGHICSICDGLNIPTLQNLGFGNLGDFKGVAKTQNPQAYILKLNEASNGKDTMTGHWEMMGLKTEKPFITFTDTGFPKEFIDLFEKKTGRKCVGNIACSGTKILDMYGEHQIKTGDWIVYTSADSVFQIAANEDIIPLEELYHACQIAREIAMDDKWKVGRVIARPYIGTKEGHFTRTSNRHDYALAPFSKTALDSLKDAGLDVIGVGKIPDIFVDQGITRKIKTVSNEDGMNKTIELASDNFNGLAFINLVDFDAVYG
;
A
#
# COMPACT_ATOMS: atom_id res chain seq x y z
N MET A 1 4.03 27.82 -20.53
CA MET A 1 5.01 27.82 -19.42
C MET A 1 5.60 26.44 -19.34
N LYS A 2 6.90 26.30 -19.25
CA LYS A 2 7.54 24.97 -19.17
C LYS A 2 8.08 24.81 -17.76
N PHE A 3 7.52 23.84 -17.02
CA PHE A 3 8.03 23.48 -15.71
C PHE A 3 9.15 22.44 -15.88
N ASN A 4 10.23 22.58 -15.16
CA ASN A 4 11.32 21.61 -15.15
C ASN A 4 11.14 20.56 -14.04
N ARG A 5 10.42 20.92 -12.97
CA ARG A 5 10.20 20.06 -11.80
C ARG A 5 8.73 20.03 -11.43
N ILE A 6 8.22 18.86 -11.15
CA ILE A 6 6.87 18.63 -10.65
C ILE A 6 6.99 17.84 -9.34
N PHE A 7 6.26 18.25 -8.32
CA PHE A 7 6.08 17.53 -7.06
C PHE A 7 4.65 17.04 -7.01
N LEU A 8 4.45 15.70 -7.01
CA LEU A 8 3.16 15.08 -6.79
C LEU A 8 3.16 14.48 -5.39
N ILE A 9 2.38 15.07 -4.49
CA ILE A 9 2.31 14.66 -3.08
C ILE A 9 0.96 14.01 -2.83
N VAL A 10 0.97 12.77 -2.42
CA VAL A 10 -0.22 12.00 -2.06
C VAL A 10 -0.25 11.82 -0.54
N CYS A 11 -1.32 12.30 0.10
CA CYS A 11 -1.67 11.94 1.47
C CYS A 11 -2.56 10.70 1.39
N ASP A 12 -1.96 9.51 1.54
CA ASP A 12 -2.63 8.23 1.36
C ASP A 12 -3.78 8.08 2.38
N SER A 13 -4.94 7.62 1.93
CA SER A 13 -6.18 7.46 2.72
C SER A 13 -6.80 8.74 3.30
N MET A 14 -6.29 9.93 2.97
CA MET A 14 -6.88 11.20 3.42
C MET A 14 -7.99 11.67 2.46
N GLY A 15 -9.11 10.94 2.44
CA GLY A 15 -10.22 11.20 1.54
C GLY A 15 -11.17 12.30 1.98
N ILE A 16 -11.82 12.94 0.98
CA ILE A 16 -12.89 13.93 1.14
C ILE A 16 -14.19 13.33 0.60
N GLY A 17 -15.00 12.75 1.48
CA GLY A 17 -16.18 11.96 1.12
C GLY A 17 -15.81 10.59 0.55
N ASN A 18 -16.83 9.78 0.27
CA ASN A 18 -16.66 8.43 -0.26
C ASN A 18 -16.69 8.40 -1.79
N ALA A 19 -16.05 7.37 -2.38
CA ALA A 19 -16.11 7.09 -3.80
C ALA A 19 -17.52 6.70 -4.26
N LYS A 20 -17.79 6.77 -5.57
CA LYS A 20 -19.11 6.42 -6.15
C LYS A 20 -19.48 4.95 -5.92
N ASP A 21 -18.51 4.08 -5.88
CA ASP A 21 -18.66 2.64 -5.71
C ASP A 21 -18.37 2.14 -4.27
N ALA A 22 -18.22 3.06 -3.31
CA ALA A 22 -17.93 2.77 -1.91
C ALA A 22 -18.84 1.68 -1.30
N LYS A 23 -20.10 1.60 -1.71
CA LYS A 23 -21.03 0.55 -1.27
C LYS A 23 -20.57 -0.86 -1.60
N LYS A 24 -19.82 -1.05 -2.69
CA LYS A 24 -19.28 -2.36 -3.09
C LYS A 24 -18.19 -2.85 -2.14
N TYR A 25 -17.56 -1.92 -1.42
CA TYR A 25 -16.42 -2.16 -0.53
C TYR A 25 -16.75 -1.94 0.95
N ASN A 26 -18.04 -1.76 1.29
CA ASN A 26 -18.51 -1.42 2.64
C ASN A 26 -17.95 -0.10 3.20
N ASP A 27 -17.53 0.81 2.32
CA ASP A 27 -16.93 2.11 2.68
C ASP A 27 -17.92 3.28 2.50
N PHE A 28 -19.22 3.01 2.38
CA PHE A 28 -20.23 4.06 2.27
C PHE A 28 -20.25 4.94 3.51
N GLY A 29 -20.13 6.26 3.30
CA GLY A 29 -20.03 7.24 4.38
C GLY A 29 -18.59 7.58 4.79
N ALA A 30 -17.57 6.94 4.19
CA ALA A 30 -16.16 7.29 4.42
C ALA A 30 -15.91 8.78 4.10
N ASN A 31 -15.31 9.51 5.03
CA ASN A 31 -15.00 10.93 4.90
C ASN A 31 -13.91 11.32 5.92
N THR A 32 -12.69 10.88 5.70
CA THR A 32 -11.58 11.05 6.64
C THR A 32 -11.42 12.49 7.11
N VAL A 33 -11.33 13.44 6.15
CA VAL A 33 -11.16 14.87 6.48
C VAL A 33 -12.37 15.41 7.24
N GLY A 34 -13.60 15.10 6.79
CA GLY A 34 -14.82 15.57 7.45
C GLY A 34 -14.97 15.02 8.86
N HIS A 35 -14.64 13.75 9.10
CA HIS A 35 -14.70 13.13 10.43
C HIS A 35 -13.65 13.72 11.37
N ILE A 36 -12.40 13.92 10.89
CA ILE A 36 -11.36 14.59 11.69
C ILE A 36 -11.82 16.01 12.08
N CYS A 37 -12.34 16.80 11.12
CA CYS A 37 -12.85 18.14 11.41
C CYS A 37 -13.94 18.13 12.50
N SER A 38 -14.81 17.11 12.48
CA SER A 38 -15.91 17.00 13.44
C SER A 38 -15.43 16.60 14.84
N ILE A 39 -14.47 15.68 14.93
CA ILE A 39 -13.98 15.14 16.22
C ILE A 39 -12.98 16.10 16.86
N CYS A 40 -12.10 16.73 16.09
CA CYS A 40 -11.06 17.63 16.59
C CYS A 40 -11.53 19.08 16.78
N ASP A 41 -12.83 19.34 16.75
CA ASP A 41 -13.42 20.68 16.83
C ASP A 41 -12.94 21.65 15.73
N GLY A 42 -12.54 21.12 14.59
CA GLY A 42 -12.05 21.83 13.42
C GLY A 42 -10.58 21.58 13.13
N LEU A 43 -10.16 22.00 11.93
CA LEU A 43 -8.75 21.96 11.52
C LEU A 43 -8.20 23.37 11.37
N ASN A 44 -6.95 23.55 11.80
CA ASN A 44 -6.17 24.75 11.58
C ASN A 44 -5.14 24.51 10.47
N ILE A 45 -5.54 24.75 9.23
CA ILE A 45 -4.71 24.55 8.02
C ILE A 45 -4.67 25.81 7.15
N PRO A 46 -4.13 26.93 7.65
CA PRO A 46 -4.28 28.24 7.01
C PRO A 46 -3.68 28.28 5.59
N THR A 47 -2.58 27.61 5.34
CA THR A 47 -1.97 27.54 4.00
C THR A 47 -2.89 26.83 3.02
N LEU A 48 -3.40 25.65 3.35
CA LEU A 48 -4.33 24.92 2.48
C LEU A 48 -5.65 25.65 2.31
N GLN A 49 -6.12 26.36 3.35
CA GLN A 49 -7.30 27.21 3.26
C GLN A 49 -7.09 28.33 2.23
N ASN A 50 -5.96 29.04 2.27
CA ASN A 50 -5.61 30.08 1.30
C ASN A 50 -5.46 29.53 -0.14
N LEU A 51 -4.99 28.29 -0.27
CA LEU A 51 -4.97 27.59 -1.56
C LEU A 51 -6.38 27.22 -2.05
N GLY A 52 -7.40 27.24 -1.18
CA GLY A 52 -8.81 26.99 -1.54
C GLY A 52 -9.37 25.65 -1.05
N PHE A 53 -8.67 24.94 -0.14
CA PHE A 53 -9.10 23.63 0.35
C PHE A 53 -10.55 23.64 0.89
N GLY A 54 -10.96 24.69 1.59
CA GLY A 54 -12.32 24.86 2.10
C GLY A 54 -13.42 24.88 1.02
N ASN A 55 -13.06 25.07 -0.26
CA ASN A 55 -14.02 25.07 -1.36
C ASN A 55 -14.42 23.64 -1.79
N LEU A 56 -13.71 22.62 -1.33
CA LEU A 56 -14.00 21.21 -1.64
C LEU A 56 -15.17 20.63 -0.84
N GLY A 57 -15.52 21.26 0.27
CA GLY A 57 -16.60 20.78 1.15
C GLY A 57 -16.84 21.70 2.35
N ASP A 58 -17.74 21.32 3.22
CA ASP A 58 -17.98 22.04 4.48
C ASP A 58 -17.15 21.38 5.60
N PHE A 59 -16.05 22.03 5.96
CA PHE A 59 -15.11 21.54 6.97
C PHE A 59 -15.07 22.50 8.14
N LYS A 60 -15.34 22.01 9.35
CA LYS A 60 -15.26 22.82 10.56
C LYS A 60 -13.82 23.35 10.72
N GLY A 61 -13.68 24.64 10.97
CA GLY A 61 -12.38 25.33 11.12
C GLY A 61 -11.69 25.72 9.81
N VAL A 62 -12.22 25.33 8.64
CA VAL A 62 -11.63 25.68 7.33
C VAL A 62 -12.61 26.48 6.49
N ALA A 63 -12.42 27.78 6.45
CA ALA A 63 -13.32 28.66 5.70
C ALA A 63 -13.13 28.52 4.19
N LYS A 64 -14.22 28.74 3.44
CA LYS A 64 -14.17 28.90 1.98
C LYS A 64 -13.47 30.21 1.60
N THR A 65 -12.79 30.23 0.48
CA THR A 65 -12.18 31.45 -0.08
C THR A 65 -12.72 31.75 -1.47
N GLN A 66 -12.97 33.04 -1.75
CA GLN A 66 -13.38 33.49 -3.08
C GLN A 66 -12.19 33.65 -4.05
N ASN A 67 -10.99 33.81 -3.51
CA ASN A 67 -9.78 34.02 -4.28
C ASN A 67 -8.74 32.94 -3.95
N PRO A 68 -8.97 31.65 -4.34
CA PRO A 68 -8.02 30.58 -4.08
C PRO A 68 -6.71 30.85 -4.85
N GLN A 69 -5.58 30.60 -4.17
CA GLN A 69 -4.24 30.77 -4.78
C GLN A 69 -3.80 29.54 -5.57
N ALA A 70 -4.67 28.53 -5.70
CA ALA A 70 -4.42 27.33 -6.47
C ALA A 70 -5.68 26.87 -7.23
N TYR A 71 -5.50 25.94 -8.17
CA TYR A 71 -6.61 25.21 -8.78
C TYR A 71 -7.04 24.08 -7.85
N ILE A 72 -8.34 24.04 -7.51
CA ILE A 72 -8.92 23.06 -6.61
C ILE A 72 -9.90 22.19 -7.39
N LEU A 73 -9.70 20.88 -7.33
CA LEU A 73 -10.48 19.89 -8.05
C LEU A 73 -10.86 18.73 -7.13
N LYS A 74 -12.08 18.22 -7.26
CA LYS A 74 -12.48 16.94 -6.68
C LYS A 74 -12.59 15.92 -7.80
N LEU A 75 -11.71 14.93 -7.77
CA LEU A 75 -11.65 13.87 -8.76
C LEU A 75 -12.32 12.61 -8.23
N ASN A 76 -12.82 11.76 -9.11
CA ASN A 76 -13.29 10.43 -8.79
C ASN A 76 -12.38 9.43 -9.50
N GLU A 77 -11.99 8.40 -8.79
CA GLU A 77 -11.27 7.28 -9.35
C GLU A 77 -12.14 6.58 -10.42
N ALA A 78 -11.51 6.21 -11.53
CA ALA A 78 -12.14 5.51 -12.65
C ALA A 78 -11.82 4.01 -12.62
N SER A 79 -10.78 3.62 -11.90
CA SER A 79 -10.41 2.23 -11.68
C SER A 79 -11.38 1.52 -10.76
N ASN A 80 -11.44 0.20 -10.85
CA ASN A 80 -12.12 -0.64 -9.88
C ASN A 80 -11.12 -1.13 -8.84
N GLY A 81 -11.42 -0.95 -7.58
CA GLY A 81 -10.55 -1.30 -6.45
C GLY A 81 -10.48 -0.19 -5.43
N LYS A 82 -9.90 -0.47 -4.28
CA LYS A 82 -9.70 0.51 -3.21
C LYS A 82 -8.31 0.48 -2.60
N ASP A 83 -7.44 -0.32 -3.18
CA ASP A 83 -6.08 -0.45 -2.67
C ASP A 83 -5.15 0.65 -3.16
N THR A 84 -4.10 0.92 -2.39
CA THR A 84 -3.10 1.95 -2.68
C THR A 84 -2.48 1.81 -4.07
N MET A 85 -2.24 0.58 -4.55
CA MET A 85 -1.63 0.37 -5.88
C MET A 85 -2.55 0.83 -6.99
N THR A 86 -3.85 0.47 -6.92
CA THR A 86 -4.85 0.86 -7.91
C THR A 86 -4.91 2.38 -8.07
N GLY A 87 -5.03 3.12 -6.96
CA GLY A 87 -5.09 4.59 -7.01
C GLY A 87 -3.82 5.23 -7.54
N HIS A 88 -2.64 4.76 -7.10
CA HIS A 88 -1.37 5.31 -7.57
C HIS A 88 -1.08 4.97 -9.04
N TRP A 89 -1.44 3.77 -9.49
CA TRP A 89 -1.30 3.39 -10.89
C TRP A 89 -2.21 4.23 -11.79
N GLU A 90 -3.44 4.52 -11.34
CA GLU A 90 -4.36 5.40 -12.09
C GLU A 90 -3.80 6.81 -12.22
N MET A 91 -3.22 7.39 -11.16
CA MET A 91 -2.53 8.69 -11.24
C MET A 91 -1.41 8.68 -12.28
N MET A 92 -0.81 7.53 -12.55
CA MET A 92 0.25 7.33 -13.55
C MET A 92 -0.26 6.76 -14.88
N GLY A 93 -1.57 6.81 -15.11
CA GLY A 93 -2.20 6.50 -16.40
C GLY A 93 -2.64 5.06 -16.60
N LEU A 94 -2.61 4.20 -15.57
CA LEU A 94 -3.10 2.82 -15.65
C LEU A 94 -4.46 2.67 -14.98
N LYS A 95 -5.51 2.46 -15.77
CA LYS A 95 -6.83 2.15 -15.24
C LYS A 95 -6.96 0.66 -14.93
N THR A 96 -7.28 0.31 -13.69
CA THR A 96 -7.54 -1.06 -13.25
C THR A 96 -9.01 -1.42 -13.51
N GLU A 97 -9.26 -2.29 -14.50
CA GLU A 97 -10.63 -2.72 -14.84
C GLU A 97 -11.15 -3.82 -13.88
N LYS A 98 -10.28 -4.73 -13.47
CA LYS A 98 -10.59 -5.83 -12.53
C LYS A 98 -9.87 -5.57 -11.21
N PRO A 99 -10.62 -5.37 -10.10
CA PRO A 99 -10.00 -5.18 -8.79
C PRO A 99 -9.21 -6.43 -8.38
N PHE A 100 -8.23 -6.24 -7.52
CA PHE A 100 -7.53 -7.38 -6.93
C PHE A 100 -8.50 -8.21 -6.08
N ILE A 101 -8.33 -9.53 -6.13
CA ILE A 101 -9.18 -10.45 -5.38
C ILE A 101 -8.79 -10.41 -3.89
N THR A 102 -9.78 -10.43 -3.02
CA THR A 102 -9.59 -10.62 -1.57
C THR A 102 -10.13 -11.98 -1.18
N PHE A 103 -9.47 -12.63 -0.22
CA PHE A 103 -9.85 -13.93 0.31
C PHE A 103 -10.18 -13.87 1.80
N THR A 104 -10.68 -12.71 2.24
CA THR A 104 -10.95 -12.41 3.66
C THR A 104 -11.98 -13.38 4.27
N ASP A 105 -13.05 -13.68 3.54
CA ASP A 105 -14.15 -14.48 4.07
C ASP A 105 -13.93 -16.00 3.96
N THR A 106 -13.11 -16.44 3.00
CA THR A 106 -12.99 -17.87 2.65
C THR A 106 -11.62 -18.46 2.88
N GLY A 107 -10.58 -17.61 3.06
CA GLY A 107 -9.22 -18.04 2.82
C GLY A 107 -8.97 -18.34 1.34
N PHE A 108 -7.76 -18.71 0.99
CA PHE A 108 -7.38 -19.06 -0.38
C PHE A 108 -8.00 -20.41 -0.78
N PRO A 109 -8.39 -20.56 -2.07
CA PRO A 109 -8.93 -21.81 -2.57
C PRO A 109 -7.96 -22.97 -2.37
N LYS A 110 -8.52 -24.17 -2.14
CA LYS A 110 -7.72 -25.38 -1.94
C LYS A 110 -6.73 -25.63 -3.08
N GLU A 111 -7.14 -25.36 -4.32
CA GLU A 111 -6.30 -25.49 -5.52
C GLU A 111 -5.03 -24.63 -5.44
N PHE A 112 -5.15 -23.39 -4.92
CA PHE A 112 -4.00 -22.50 -4.70
C PHE A 112 -3.05 -23.07 -3.64
N ILE A 113 -3.60 -23.49 -2.50
CA ILE A 113 -2.83 -24.05 -1.39
C ILE A 113 -2.12 -25.34 -1.82
N ASP A 114 -2.83 -26.28 -2.45
CA ASP A 114 -2.25 -27.55 -2.93
C ASP A 114 -1.09 -27.32 -3.92
N LEU A 115 -1.25 -26.34 -4.82
CA LEU A 115 -0.20 -25.97 -5.77
C LEU A 115 1.01 -25.36 -5.08
N PHE A 116 0.77 -24.49 -4.09
CA PHE A 116 1.82 -23.86 -3.29
C PHE A 116 2.59 -24.91 -2.46
N GLU A 117 1.89 -25.81 -1.75
CA GLU A 117 2.49 -26.92 -1.00
C GLU A 117 3.35 -27.81 -1.92
N LYS A 118 2.80 -28.17 -3.10
CA LYS A 118 3.52 -29.02 -4.05
C LYS A 118 4.82 -28.37 -4.54
N LYS A 119 4.81 -27.06 -4.79
CA LYS A 119 5.97 -26.35 -5.30
C LYS A 119 7.02 -26.04 -4.23
N THR A 120 6.58 -25.79 -2.99
CA THR A 120 7.49 -25.47 -1.88
C THR A 120 7.92 -26.68 -1.06
N GLY A 121 7.23 -27.83 -1.20
CA GLY A 121 7.55 -29.08 -0.49
C GLY A 121 7.12 -29.12 0.97
N ARG A 122 6.46 -28.07 1.50
CA ARG A 122 5.96 -28.02 2.88
C ARG A 122 4.43 -27.88 2.91
N LYS A 123 3.81 -28.37 3.96
CA LYS A 123 2.38 -28.21 4.22
C LYS A 123 2.04 -26.80 4.70
N CYS A 124 0.78 -26.42 4.58
CA CYS A 124 0.25 -25.15 5.04
C CYS A 124 -0.72 -25.32 6.21
N VAL A 125 -0.64 -24.42 7.17
CA VAL A 125 -1.62 -24.26 8.24
C VAL A 125 -2.14 -22.83 8.27
N GLY A 126 -3.32 -22.62 8.84
CA GLY A 126 -3.98 -21.33 8.92
C GLY A 126 -4.95 -21.14 7.77
N ASN A 127 -4.55 -20.43 6.71
CA ASN A 127 -5.38 -20.07 5.55
C ASN A 127 -6.68 -19.35 5.93
N ILE A 128 -6.60 -18.41 6.84
CA ILE A 128 -7.72 -17.59 7.35
C ILE A 128 -7.37 -16.11 7.34
N ALA A 129 -8.37 -15.25 7.41
CA ALA A 129 -8.17 -13.82 7.67
C ALA A 129 -7.85 -13.63 9.17
N CYS A 130 -6.67 -13.10 9.46
CA CYS A 130 -6.22 -12.93 10.82
C CYS A 130 -5.14 -11.85 10.96
N SER A 131 -5.02 -11.27 12.15
CA SER A 131 -3.86 -10.42 12.45
C SER A 131 -2.58 -11.26 12.56
N GLY A 132 -1.44 -10.67 12.20
CA GLY A 132 -0.17 -11.38 12.23
C GLY A 132 0.28 -11.81 13.63
N THR A 133 -0.17 -11.15 14.70
CA THR A 133 0.12 -11.57 16.08
C THR A 133 -0.72 -12.79 16.45
N LYS A 134 -2.03 -12.70 16.22
CA LYS A 134 -2.97 -13.79 16.56
C LYS A 134 -2.66 -15.07 15.79
N ILE A 135 -2.29 -15.00 14.51
CA ILE A 135 -1.99 -16.19 13.71
C ILE A 135 -0.74 -16.93 14.24
N LEU A 136 0.25 -16.16 14.76
CA LEU A 136 1.44 -16.76 15.37
C LEU A 136 1.10 -17.47 16.68
N ASP A 137 0.26 -16.88 17.53
CA ASP A 137 -0.20 -17.52 18.77
C ASP A 137 -0.95 -18.82 18.48
N MET A 138 -1.73 -18.88 17.38
CA MET A 138 -2.47 -20.09 16.99
C MET A 138 -1.60 -21.21 16.42
N TYR A 139 -0.59 -20.88 15.63
CA TYR A 139 0.14 -21.88 14.82
C TYR A 139 1.66 -21.86 15.00
N GLY A 140 2.23 -20.94 15.77
CA GLY A 140 3.68 -20.81 15.91
C GLY A 140 4.33 -22.05 16.50
N GLU A 141 3.74 -22.63 17.58
CA GLU A 141 4.26 -23.87 18.18
C GLU A 141 4.10 -25.08 17.24
N HIS A 142 3.03 -25.12 16.43
CA HIS A 142 2.86 -26.14 15.41
C HIS A 142 3.99 -26.05 14.37
N GLN A 143 4.25 -24.85 13.85
CA GLN A 143 5.31 -24.66 12.87
C GLN A 143 6.69 -25.06 13.38
N ILE A 144 7.03 -24.73 14.63
CA ILE A 144 8.30 -25.13 15.24
C ILE A 144 8.48 -26.65 15.23
N LYS A 145 7.40 -27.41 15.41
CA LYS A 145 7.41 -28.88 15.46
C LYS A 145 7.42 -29.53 14.08
N THR A 146 6.76 -28.92 13.10
CA THR A 146 6.51 -29.55 11.79
C THR A 146 7.28 -28.95 10.64
N GLY A 147 7.62 -27.65 10.74
CA GLY A 147 8.16 -26.86 9.64
C GLY A 147 7.14 -26.48 8.58
N ASP A 148 5.84 -26.55 8.86
CA ASP A 148 4.78 -26.16 7.94
C ASP A 148 4.74 -24.64 7.74
N TRP A 149 4.30 -24.17 6.57
CA TRP A 149 4.05 -22.75 6.34
C TRP A 149 2.82 -22.28 7.13
N ILE A 150 2.94 -21.17 7.87
CA ILE A 150 1.76 -20.47 8.38
C ILE A 150 1.31 -19.50 7.31
N VAL A 151 0.15 -19.76 6.69
CA VAL A 151 -0.40 -18.90 5.63
C VAL A 151 -1.67 -18.21 6.12
N TYR A 152 -1.87 -16.94 5.72
CA TYR A 152 -3.03 -16.18 6.13
C TYR A 152 -3.25 -14.96 5.22
N THR A 153 -4.40 -14.32 5.37
CA THR A 153 -4.75 -13.08 4.68
C THR A 153 -5.22 -12.00 5.67
N SER A 154 -5.65 -10.86 5.15
CA SER A 154 -6.27 -9.76 5.89
C SER A 154 -7.45 -9.21 5.10
N ALA A 155 -7.94 -8.01 5.43
CA ALA A 155 -8.94 -7.29 4.63
C ALA A 155 -8.42 -6.87 3.24
N ASP A 156 -7.10 -6.74 3.11
CA ASP A 156 -6.45 -6.40 1.85
C ASP A 156 -6.29 -7.61 0.92
N SER A 157 -5.95 -7.33 -0.34
CA SER A 157 -5.61 -8.35 -1.33
C SER A 157 -4.18 -8.86 -1.14
N VAL A 158 -3.98 -9.72 -0.15
CA VAL A 158 -2.66 -10.21 0.26
C VAL A 158 -2.65 -11.71 0.56
N PHE A 159 -1.54 -12.38 0.20
CA PHE A 159 -1.16 -13.69 0.69
C PHE A 159 0.06 -13.55 1.58
N GLN A 160 -0.05 -13.89 2.84
CA GLN A 160 1.01 -13.74 3.82
C GLN A 160 1.54 -15.09 4.26
N ILE A 161 2.86 -15.23 4.34
CA ILE A 161 3.54 -16.45 4.75
C ILE A 161 4.40 -16.10 5.96
N ALA A 162 4.06 -16.67 7.13
CA ALA A 162 4.90 -16.51 8.30
C ALA A 162 5.77 -17.75 8.53
N ALA A 163 7.01 -17.50 8.93
CA ALA A 163 7.98 -18.55 9.26
C ALA A 163 8.89 -18.12 10.40
N ASN A 164 9.16 -19.06 11.31
CA ASN A 164 10.14 -18.87 12.37
C ASN A 164 11.56 -18.97 11.79
N GLU A 165 12.38 -17.93 12.00
CA GLU A 165 13.73 -17.83 11.43
C GLU A 165 14.70 -18.90 11.96
N ASP A 166 14.45 -19.43 13.15
CA ASP A 166 15.25 -20.51 13.75
C ASP A 166 14.92 -21.90 13.15
N ILE A 167 13.77 -22.02 12.45
CA ILE A 167 13.25 -23.28 11.90
C ILE A 167 13.34 -23.30 10.38
N ILE A 168 12.99 -22.18 9.74
CA ILE A 168 12.97 -22.03 8.29
C ILE A 168 13.87 -20.86 7.93
N PRO A 169 14.97 -21.09 7.19
CA PRO A 169 15.88 -20.04 6.76
C PRO A 169 15.15 -18.94 5.96
N LEU A 170 15.56 -17.68 6.13
CA LEU A 170 14.96 -16.55 5.42
C LEU A 170 14.98 -16.72 3.90
N GLU A 171 16.04 -17.28 3.35
CA GLU A 171 16.15 -17.54 1.91
C GLU A 171 15.06 -18.50 1.43
N GLU A 172 14.74 -19.53 2.21
CA GLU A 172 13.67 -20.48 1.90
C GLU A 172 12.29 -19.79 1.96
N LEU A 173 12.04 -18.96 3.00
CA LEU A 173 10.82 -18.17 3.10
C LEU A 173 10.68 -17.21 1.91
N TYR A 174 11.73 -16.51 1.54
CA TYR A 174 11.71 -15.59 0.40
C TYR A 174 11.48 -16.32 -0.93
N HIS A 175 12.11 -17.48 -1.11
CA HIS A 175 11.87 -18.32 -2.28
C HIS A 175 10.41 -18.81 -2.34
N ALA A 176 9.83 -19.24 -1.20
CA ALA A 176 8.42 -19.61 -1.12
C ALA A 176 7.49 -18.42 -1.48
N CYS A 177 7.82 -17.20 -1.05
CA CYS A 177 7.07 -16.01 -1.44
C CYS A 177 7.15 -15.72 -2.95
N GLN A 178 8.30 -15.94 -3.58
CA GLN A 178 8.44 -15.83 -5.04
C GLN A 178 7.56 -16.86 -5.77
N ILE A 179 7.58 -18.11 -5.32
CA ILE A 179 6.70 -19.16 -5.85
C ILE A 179 5.22 -18.77 -5.70
N ALA A 180 4.83 -18.28 -4.52
CA ALA A 180 3.46 -17.82 -4.30
C ALA A 180 3.11 -16.63 -5.20
N ARG A 181 4.04 -15.68 -5.44
CA ARG A 181 3.82 -14.57 -6.37
C ARG A 181 3.60 -15.05 -7.81
N GLU A 182 4.37 -16.04 -8.27
CA GLU A 182 4.19 -16.65 -9.58
C GLU A 182 2.81 -17.32 -9.72
N ILE A 183 2.41 -18.14 -8.74
CA ILE A 183 1.09 -18.79 -8.71
C ILE A 183 -0.01 -17.71 -8.75
N ALA A 184 0.13 -16.66 -7.93
CA ALA A 184 -0.84 -15.58 -7.82
C ALA A 184 -0.82 -14.59 -9.01
N MET A 185 -0.15 -14.89 -10.11
CA MET A 185 -0.30 -14.18 -11.39
C MET A 185 -1.52 -14.66 -12.19
N ASP A 186 -2.07 -15.84 -11.89
CA ASP A 186 -3.30 -16.33 -12.50
C ASP A 186 -4.49 -15.46 -12.09
N ASP A 187 -5.30 -15.04 -13.05
CA ASP A 187 -6.47 -14.19 -12.82
C ASP A 187 -7.51 -14.78 -11.87
N LYS A 188 -7.49 -16.10 -11.63
CA LYS A 188 -8.39 -16.78 -10.67
C LYS A 188 -8.14 -16.37 -9.22
N TRP A 189 -6.89 -16.00 -8.89
CA TRP A 189 -6.45 -15.70 -7.52
C TRP A 189 -5.40 -14.59 -7.44
N LYS A 190 -5.43 -13.69 -8.41
CA LYS A 190 -4.51 -12.56 -8.48
C LYS A 190 -4.67 -11.64 -7.28
N VAL A 191 -3.69 -11.68 -6.38
CA VAL A 191 -3.60 -10.77 -5.24
C VAL A 191 -2.57 -9.67 -5.50
N GLY A 192 -2.79 -8.53 -4.88
CA GLY A 192 -1.90 -7.37 -5.00
C GLY A 192 -0.51 -7.63 -4.42
N ARG A 193 -0.41 -8.33 -3.30
CA ARG A 193 0.87 -8.58 -2.60
C ARG A 193 0.98 -10.01 -2.10
N VAL A 194 2.20 -10.54 -2.10
CA VAL A 194 2.63 -11.67 -1.29
C VAL A 194 3.63 -11.13 -0.27
N ILE A 195 3.51 -11.52 1.00
CA ILE A 195 4.32 -10.93 2.08
C ILE A 195 5.01 -12.02 2.88
N ALA A 196 6.34 -11.94 2.95
CA ALA A 196 7.13 -12.70 3.91
C ALA A 196 7.00 -12.07 5.30
N ARG A 197 6.61 -12.87 6.28
CA ARG A 197 6.42 -12.46 7.68
C ARG A 197 7.29 -13.30 8.63
N PRO A 198 8.60 -13.12 8.61
CA PRO A 198 9.48 -13.84 9.53
C PRO A 198 9.24 -13.43 10.97
N TYR A 199 9.44 -14.39 11.88
CA TYR A 199 9.30 -14.18 13.31
C TYR A 199 10.28 -15.06 14.09
N ILE A 200 10.45 -14.75 15.38
CA ILE A 200 11.23 -15.51 16.36
C ILE A 200 10.37 -15.80 17.58
N GLY A 201 10.83 -16.71 18.43
CA GLY A 201 10.16 -17.12 19.66
C GLY A 201 9.84 -18.59 19.67
N THR A 202 9.48 -19.13 20.85
CA THR A 202 9.35 -20.57 21.05
C THR A 202 7.99 -21.03 21.58
N LYS A 203 7.15 -20.09 22.05
CA LYS A 203 5.84 -20.41 22.64
C LYS A 203 4.82 -19.30 22.46
N GLU A 204 3.55 -19.64 22.57
CA GLU A 204 2.43 -18.71 22.53
C GLU A 204 2.66 -17.49 23.47
N GLY A 205 2.25 -16.29 23.03
CA GLY A 205 2.43 -15.03 23.74
C GLY A 205 3.87 -14.47 23.74
N HIS A 206 4.84 -15.20 23.15
CA HIS A 206 6.24 -14.80 23.09
C HIS A 206 6.80 -14.79 21.66
N PHE A 207 5.92 -14.83 20.66
CA PHE A 207 6.33 -14.68 19.27
C PHE A 207 6.50 -13.21 18.92
N THR A 208 7.61 -12.87 18.27
CA THR A 208 7.93 -11.50 17.84
C THR A 208 8.26 -11.49 16.34
N ARG A 209 7.56 -10.67 15.57
CA ARG A 209 7.88 -10.45 14.16
C ARG A 209 9.19 -9.70 14.05
N THR A 210 10.04 -10.11 13.11
CA THR A 210 11.34 -9.47 12.87
C THR A 210 11.23 -8.36 11.81
N SER A 211 12.29 -7.59 11.67
CA SER A 211 12.42 -6.56 10.63
C SER A 211 12.68 -7.13 9.22
N ASN A 212 12.90 -8.45 9.10
CA ASN A 212 13.18 -9.15 7.83
C ASN A 212 11.91 -9.40 7.00
N ARG A 213 10.85 -8.63 7.25
CA ARG A 213 9.66 -8.59 6.40
C ARG A 213 10.05 -8.19 4.98
N HIS A 214 9.47 -8.88 3.98
CA HIS A 214 9.63 -8.54 2.58
C HIS A 214 8.32 -8.65 1.83
N ASP A 215 7.96 -7.62 1.05
CA ASP A 215 6.72 -7.56 0.27
C ASP A 215 7.04 -7.81 -1.20
N TYR A 216 6.35 -8.77 -1.81
CA TYR A 216 6.37 -9.09 -3.24
C TYR A 216 5.10 -8.53 -3.87
N ALA A 217 5.11 -7.26 -4.21
CA ALA A 217 4.00 -6.58 -4.84
C ALA A 217 3.85 -7.00 -6.31
N LEU A 218 2.65 -6.86 -6.86
CA LEU A 218 2.43 -6.95 -8.29
C LEU A 218 2.99 -5.69 -8.96
N ALA A 219 3.78 -5.87 -10.00
CA ALA A 219 4.24 -4.74 -10.80
C ALA A 219 3.10 -4.16 -11.65
N PRO A 220 3.16 -2.88 -12.04
CA PRO A 220 2.23 -2.32 -13.01
C PRO A 220 2.14 -3.20 -14.27
N PHE A 221 0.92 -3.48 -14.72
CA PHE A 221 0.68 -4.42 -15.84
C PHE A 221 1.02 -3.82 -17.21
N SER A 222 1.39 -2.54 -17.27
CA SER A 222 1.80 -1.84 -18.50
C SER A 222 2.70 -0.66 -18.14
N LYS A 223 3.29 -0.03 -19.17
CA LYS A 223 4.06 1.21 -19.01
C LYS A 223 3.20 2.31 -18.40
N THR A 224 3.80 3.02 -17.46
CA THR A 224 3.22 4.16 -16.75
C THR A 224 3.80 5.48 -17.24
N ALA A 225 3.28 6.60 -16.75
CA ALA A 225 3.89 7.91 -16.95
C ALA A 225 5.32 7.97 -16.37
N LEU A 226 5.62 7.18 -15.30
CA LEU A 226 6.96 7.09 -14.72
C LEU A 226 7.95 6.50 -15.72
N ASP A 227 7.56 5.43 -16.40
CA ASP A 227 8.37 4.80 -17.45
C ASP A 227 8.64 5.77 -18.60
N SER A 228 7.61 6.50 -19.03
CA SER A 228 7.72 7.47 -20.11
C SER A 228 8.65 8.63 -19.78
N LEU A 229 8.63 9.10 -18.53
CA LEU A 229 9.54 10.13 -18.06
C LEU A 229 10.99 9.63 -18.02
N LYS A 230 11.21 8.42 -17.48
CA LYS A 230 12.52 7.78 -17.44
C LYS A 230 13.07 7.53 -18.83
N ASP A 231 12.25 7.02 -19.76
CA ASP A 231 12.64 6.78 -21.15
C ASP A 231 13.01 8.09 -21.88
N ALA A 232 12.43 9.22 -21.48
CA ALA A 232 12.76 10.56 -21.95
C ALA A 232 14.03 11.17 -21.30
N GLY A 233 14.72 10.40 -20.43
CA GLY A 233 15.92 10.87 -19.73
C GLY A 233 15.64 11.87 -18.61
N LEU A 234 14.40 11.89 -18.08
CA LEU A 234 13.99 12.74 -16.97
C LEU A 234 14.13 12.00 -15.64
N ASP A 235 14.30 12.76 -14.58
CA ASP A 235 14.34 12.23 -13.22
C ASP A 235 12.94 11.80 -12.76
N VAL A 236 12.87 10.62 -12.12
CA VAL A 236 11.69 10.13 -11.44
C VAL A 236 12.10 9.73 -10.02
N ILE A 237 11.82 10.61 -9.08
CA ILE A 237 12.22 10.46 -7.68
C ILE A 237 11.04 9.94 -6.87
N GLY A 238 11.10 8.68 -6.43
CA GLY A 238 10.08 8.06 -5.58
C GLY A 238 10.41 8.26 -4.10
N VAL A 239 9.49 8.92 -3.36
CA VAL A 239 9.64 9.21 -1.93
C VAL A 239 8.61 8.40 -1.14
N GLY A 240 9.02 7.80 -0.05
CA GLY A 240 8.19 6.95 0.80
C GLY A 240 7.90 5.60 0.14
N LYS A 241 6.62 5.22 0.07
CA LYS A 241 6.14 3.93 -0.45
C LYS A 241 6.11 3.83 -1.99
N ILE A 242 6.37 4.93 -2.71
CA ILE A 242 6.27 4.95 -4.18
C ILE A 242 7.10 3.87 -4.87
N PRO A 243 8.38 3.65 -4.52
CA PRO A 243 9.16 2.57 -5.13
C PRO A 243 8.55 1.17 -4.95
N ASP A 244 7.93 0.91 -3.79
CA ASP A 244 7.28 -0.37 -3.49
C ASP A 244 5.96 -0.53 -4.27
N ILE A 245 5.17 0.54 -4.41
CA ILE A 245 3.90 0.56 -5.15
C ILE A 245 4.12 0.26 -6.64
N PHE A 246 5.22 0.74 -7.21
CA PHE A 246 5.57 0.54 -8.62
C PHE A 246 6.60 -0.57 -8.84
N VAL A 247 7.03 -1.27 -7.78
CA VAL A 247 8.07 -2.33 -7.86
C VAL A 247 9.30 -1.79 -8.61
N ASP A 248 9.71 -0.58 -8.25
CA ASP A 248 10.82 0.18 -8.86
C ASP A 248 10.66 0.53 -10.35
N GLN A 249 9.56 0.14 -10.98
CA GLN A 249 9.32 0.42 -12.40
C GLN A 249 9.25 1.92 -12.66
N GLY A 250 10.03 2.40 -13.59
CA GLY A 250 10.08 3.81 -13.97
C GLY A 250 10.80 4.73 -12.97
N ILE A 251 11.30 4.24 -11.82
CA ILE A 251 11.98 5.05 -10.79
C ILE A 251 13.46 5.20 -11.13
N THR A 252 14.00 6.43 -10.98
CA THR A 252 15.43 6.73 -11.17
C THR A 252 16.17 6.95 -9.84
N ARG A 253 15.47 7.46 -8.81
CA ARG A 253 16.02 7.70 -7.46
C ARG A 253 14.97 7.37 -6.40
N LYS A 254 15.40 6.74 -5.30
CA LYS A 254 14.54 6.35 -4.18
C LYS A 254 14.92 7.09 -2.92
N ILE A 255 13.92 7.56 -2.16
CA ILE A 255 14.10 8.20 -0.86
C ILE A 255 13.14 7.50 0.12
N LYS A 256 13.70 6.73 1.05
CA LYS A 256 12.92 6.07 2.11
C LYS A 256 12.48 7.10 3.16
N THR A 257 11.31 6.88 3.73
CA THR A 257 10.75 7.70 4.82
C THR A 257 10.29 6.80 5.97
N VAL A 258 10.21 7.37 7.16
CA VAL A 258 9.78 6.65 8.38
C VAL A 258 8.46 7.22 8.95
N SER A 259 8.01 8.38 8.47
CA SER A 259 6.75 9.03 8.85
C SER A 259 6.35 10.09 7.80
N ASN A 260 5.13 10.63 7.90
CA ASN A 260 4.70 11.75 7.06
C ASN A 260 5.56 13.00 7.30
N GLU A 261 5.97 13.27 8.54
CA GLU A 261 6.85 14.38 8.88
C GLU A 261 8.21 14.25 8.19
N ASP A 262 8.85 13.08 8.29
CA ASP A 262 10.11 12.78 7.59
C ASP A 262 9.95 12.91 6.07
N GLY A 263 8.82 12.41 5.52
CA GLY A 263 8.49 12.53 4.10
C GLY A 263 8.38 13.98 3.64
N MET A 264 7.75 14.85 4.44
CA MET A 264 7.66 16.28 4.13
C MET A 264 9.01 16.98 4.25
N ASN A 265 9.81 16.68 5.26
CA ASN A 265 11.15 17.24 5.42
C ASN A 265 12.03 16.91 4.21
N LYS A 266 12.04 15.63 3.77
CA LYS A 266 12.75 15.19 2.56
C LYS A 266 12.21 15.83 1.27
N THR A 267 10.90 16.10 1.21
CA THR A 267 10.29 16.82 0.08
C THR A 267 10.76 18.27 0.03
N ILE A 268 10.89 18.94 1.19
CA ILE A 268 11.41 20.31 1.29
C ILE A 268 12.89 20.35 0.89
N GLU A 269 13.69 19.37 1.34
CA GLU A 269 15.09 19.24 0.90
C GLU A 269 15.20 19.08 -0.62
N LEU A 270 14.37 18.20 -1.21
CA LEU A 270 14.28 18.02 -2.67
C LEU A 270 13.91 19.31 -3.43
N ALA A 271 13.16 20.23 -2.81
CA ALA A 271 12.84 21.50 -3.44
C ALA A 271 14.09 22.37 -3.68
N SER A 272 15.17 22.11 -2.95
CA SER A 272 16.48 22.76 -3.13
C SER A 272 17.41 21.97 -4.07
N ASP A 273 17.10 20.71 -4.40
CA ASP A 273 17.87 19.88 -5.32
C ASP A 273 17.71 20.36 -6.78
N ASN A 274 18.75 20.18 -7.56
CA ASN A 274 18.69 20.42 -9.00
C ASN A 274 18.36 19.13 -9.74
N PHE A 275 17.08 18.95 -10.12
CA PHE A 275 16.63 17.84 -10.95
C PHE A 275 15.64 18.31 -12.02
N ASN A 276 15.44 17.52 -13.06
CA ASN A 276 14.49 17.80 -14.13
C ASN A 276 13.55 16.62 -14.32
N GLY A 277 12.33 16.72 -13.82
CA GLY A 277 11.36 15.63 -13.88
C GLY A 277 10.32 15.68 -12.77
N LEU A 278 9.97 14.48 -12.25
CA LEU A 278 8.92 14.25 -11.27
C LEU A 278 9.50 13.77 -9.93
N ALA A 279 9.16 14.45 -8.84
CA ALA A 279 9.22 13.92 -7.49
C ALA A 279 7.81 13.44 -7.12
N PHE A 280 7.65 12.12 -6.90
CA PHE A 280 6.40 11.49 -6.50
C PHE A 280 6.50 11.04 -5.05
N ILE A 281 5.68 11.61 -4.19
CA ILE A 281 5.75 11.48 -2.73
C ILE A 281 4.51 10.79 -2.21
N ASN A 282 4.66 9.75 -1.39
CA ASN A 282 3.59 9.12 -0.66
C ASN A 282 3.75 9.39 0.84
N LEU A 283 2.77 10.07 1.43
CA LEU A 283 2.64 10.32 2.87
C LEU A 283 1.66 9.30 3.44
N VAL A 284 2.17 8.22 4.02
CA VAL A 284 1.44 6.96 4.24
C VAL A 284 0.80 6.82 5.62
N ASP A 285 1.05 7.72 6.58
CA ASP A 285 0.65 7.50 7.98
C ASP A 285 -0.87 7.38 8.17
N PHE A 286 -1.69 8.10 7.38
CA PHE A 286 -3.15 7.98 7.45
C PHE A 286 -3.64 6.58 7.06
N ASP A 287 -2.95 5.90 6.14
CA ASP A 287 -3.19 4.51 5.77
C ASP A 287 -2.55 3.54 6.77
N ALA A 288 -1.24 3.65 6.98
CA ALA A 288 -0.46 2.62 7.67
C ALA A 288 -0.59 2.64 9.19
N VAL A 289 -0.92 3.79 9.79
CA VAL A 289 -0.99 3.98 11.25
C VAL A 289 -2.43 4.11 11.73
N TYR A 290 -3.30 4.77 10.96
CA TYR A 290 -4.65 5.16 11.35
C TYR A 290 -5.74 4.53 10.48
N GLY A 291 -5.40 3.86 9.37
CA GLY A 291 -6.32 3.21 8.44
C GLY A 291 -6.79 1.82 8.84
#